data_7488e0a977b26000914b2093885226b7
#
_entry.id   7488e0a977b26000914b2093885226b7
#
_cell.length_a   1.000
_cell.length_b   1.000
_cell.length_c   1.000
_cell.angle_alpha   90.00
_cell.angle_beta   90.00
_cell.angle_gamma   90.00
#
_symmetry.space_group_name_H-M   'P 1'
#
loop_
_entity.id
_entity.type
_entity.pdbx_description
1 polymer ?
#
loop_
_entity_poly.entity_id
_entity_poly.type
_entity_poly.pdbx_seq_one_letter_code
_entity_poly.pdbx_strand_id
1 'polypeptide(L)'
;LDINDVVIGNNVLIGPDVGIYTINHPINAEARNQGLGQALPVHIGNDVWIGGHSTIVPGVTIGSNVVIAAGAVVTKDIPDNVIAGGVPAKVIKTIED
;
A
#
# COMPACT_ATOMS: atom_id res chain seq x y z
N LEU A 1 19.35 -7.52 6.17
CA LEU A 1 18.03 -7.28 5.63
C LEU A 1 18.01 -5.99 4.82
N ASP A 2 17.75 -6.10 3.54
CA ASP A 2 17.67 -4.93 2.67
C ASP A 2 16.32 -4.27 2.80
N ILE A 3 16.33 -2.94 2.76
CA ILE A 3 15.11 -2.14 2.72
C ILE A 3 14.84 -1.81 1.24
N ASN A 4 13.67 -2.21 0.75
CA ASN A 4 13.26 -1.86 -0.59
C ASN A 4 12.64 -0.48 -0.65
N ASP A 5 12.54 0.03 -1.88
CA ASP A 5 12.08 1.38 -2.13
C ASP A 5 10.57 1.51 -2.01
N VAL A 6 10.15 2.68 -1.59
CA VAL A 6 8.81 3.19 -1.85
C VAL A 6 8.93 4.15 -3.02
N VAL A 7 8.31 3.79 -4.14
CA VAL A 7 8.34 4.62 -5.35
C VAL A 7 7.00 5.31 -5.50
N ILE A 8 7.01 6.63 -5.45
CA ILE A 8 5.80 7.45 -5.48
C ILE A 8 5.83 8.33 -6.71
N GLY A 9 4.76 8.30 -7.48
CA GLY A 9 4.62 9.12 -8.68
C GLY A 9 4.34 10.59 -8.36
N ASN A 10 3.78 11.30 -9.34
CA ASN A 10 3.50 12.73 -9.25
C ASN A 10 2.10 12.97 -8.69
N ASN A 11 1.93 14.11 -8.01
CA ASN A 11 0.62 14.56 -7.50
C ASN A 11 -0.02 13.55 -6.55
N VAL A 12 0.76 13.06 -5.60
CA VAL A 12 0.29 12.12 -4.59
C VAL A 12 0.05 12.85 -3.29
N LEU A 13 -1.16 12.69 -2.74
CA LEU A 13 -1.54 13.23 -1.44
C LEU A 13 -1.62 12.07 -0.45
N ILE A 14 -0.88 12.18 0.63
CA ILE A 14 -0.85 11.16 1.68
C ILE A 14 -1.34 11.81 2.97
N GLY A 15 -2.43 11.28 3.52
CA GLY A 15 -3.01 11.75 4.75
C GLY A 15 -2.14 11.45 5.97
N PRO A 16 -2.53 11.95 7.16
CA PRO A 16 -1.77 11.71 8.37
C PRO A 16 -1.81 10.25 8.79
N ASP A 17 -0.75 9.81 9.45
CA ASP A 17 -0.64 8.47 10.04
C ASP A 17 -0.81 7.32 9.04
N VAL A 18 -0.41 7.55 7.79
CA VAL A 18 -0.36 6.49 6.77
C VAL A 18 0.93 5.70 6.96
N GLY A 19 0.80 4.38 7.08
CA GLY A 19 1.94 3.47 7.12
C GLY A 19 2.18 2.83 5.76
N ILE A 20 3.40 2.94 5.25
CA ILE A 20 3.83 2.26 4.02
C ILE A 20 5.01 1.37 4.42
N TYR A 21 4.81 0.07 4.30
CA TYR A 21 5.77 -0.90 4.79
C TYR A 21 6.39 -1.69 3.64
N THR A 22 7.68 -1.92 3.71
CA THR A 22 8.42 -2.65 2.68
C THR A 22 9.05 -3.94 3.18
N ILE A 23 8.86 -4.28 4.45
CA ILE A 23 9.44 -5.47 5.06
C ILE A 23 8.35 -6.36 5.61
N ASN A 24 8.34 -7.62 5.16
CA ASN A 24 7.54 -8.70 5.75
C ASN A 24 8.40 -9.57 6.66
N HIS A 25 7.77 -10.11 7.68
CA HIS A 25 8.38 -11.14 8.52
C HIS A 25 7.69 -12.48 8.28
N PRO A 26 8.44 -13.60 8.38
CA PRO A 26 7.83 -14.92 8.24
C PRO A 26 6.75 -15.16 9.29
N ILE A 27 5.70 -15.87 8.91
CA ILE A 27 4.66 -16.33 9.84
C ILE A 27 5.23 -17.38 10.79
N ASN A 28 6.12 -18.23 10.29
CA ASN A 28 6.80 -19.23 11.11
C ASN A 28 7.68 -18.54 12.16
N ALA A 29 7.43 -18.84 13.44
CA ALA A 29 8.13 -18.17 14.53
C ALA A 29 9.63 -18.44 14.55
N GLU A 30 10.05 -19.65 14.23
CA GLU A 30 11.46 -20.02 14.20
C GLU A 30 12.22 -19.22 13.13
N ALA A 31 11.68 -19.16 11.92
CA ALA A 31 12.26 -18.36 10.85
C ALA A 31 12.30 -16.87 11.20
N ARG A 32 11.24 -16.35 11.81
CA ARG A 32 11.14 -14.96 12.25
C ARG A 32 12.19 -14.65 13.33
N ASN A 33 12.36 -15.56 14.28
CA ASN A 33 13.33 -15.40 15.37
C ASN A 33 14.77 -15.45 14.89
N GLN A 34 15.03 -16.04 13.76
CA GLN A 34 16.35 -16.03 13.11
C GLN A 34 16.65 -14.72 12.39
N GLY A 35 15.75 -13.74 12.47
CA GLY A 35 15.89 -12.46 11.81
C GLY A 35 15.62 -12.49 10.32
N LEU A 36 15.02 -13.56 9.82
CA LEU A 36 14.66 -13.66 8.41
C LEU A 36 13.50 -12.73 8.11
N GLY A 37 13.60 -12.02 7.01
CA GLY A 37 12.56 -11.13 6.52
C GLY A 37 12.70 -10.96 5.02
N GLN A 38 11.66 -10.44 4.40
CA GLN A 38 11.65 -10.19 2.97
C GLN A 38 11.31 -8.74 2.72
N ALA A 39 12.18 -8.05 1.99
CA ALA A 39 11.94 -6.68 1.55
C ALA A 39 11.25 -6.72 0.18
N LEU A 40 10.13 -6.03 0.07
CA LEU A 40 9.35 -5.93 -1.16
C LEU A 40 8.99 -4.47 -1.41
N PRO A 41 9.25 -3.96 -2.63
CA PRO A 41 8.98 -2.56 -2.93
C PRO A 41 7.48 -2.26 -2.96
N VAL A 42 7.15 -1.01 -2.67
CA VAL A 42 5.79 -0.49 -2.84
C VAL A 42 5.83 0.56 -3.94
N HIS A 43 4.91 0.47 -4.89
CA HIS A 43 4.78 1.42 -5.98
C HIS A 43 3.44 2.12 -5.90
N ILE A 44 3.46 3.44 -5.98
CA ILE A 44 2.26 4.27 -6.00
C ILE A 44 2.33 5.11 -7.27
N GLY A 45 1.29 5.04 -8.08
CA GLY A 45 1.21 5.75 -9.35
C GLY A 45 1.03 7.26 -9.18
N ASN A 46 0.53 7.90 -10.25
CA ASN A 46 0.29 9.34 -10.26
C ASN A 46 -1.13 9.65 -9.84
N ASP A 47 -1.34 10.86 -9.32
CA ASP A 47 -2.69 11.34 -8.98
C ASP A 47 -3.41 10.41 -8.01
N VAL A 48 -2.73 10.05 -6.93
CA VAL A 48 -3.25 9.15 -5.91
C VAL A 48 -3.49 9.94 -4.62
N TRP A 49 -4.62 9.68 -3.99
CA TRP A 49 -4.92 10.20 -2.66
C TRP A 49 -5.08 9.02 -1.69
N ILE A 50 -4.21 8.96 -0.70
CA ILE A 50 -4.27 7.95 0.36
C ILE A 50 -4.84 8.61 1.61
N GLY A 51 -6.02 8.19 2.01
CA GLY A 51 -6.69 8.70 3.20
C GLY A 51 -5.91 8.37 4.48
N GLY A 52 -6.09 9.21 5.50
CA GLY A 52 -5.36 9.06 6.76
C GLY A 52 -5.57 7.72 7.43
N HIS A 53 -4.60 7.30 8.23
CA HIS A 53 -4.61 6.04 8.97
C HIS A 53 -4.68 4.77 8.10
N SER A 54 -4.41 4.89 6.80
CA SER A 54 -4.32 3.73 5.92
C SER A 54 -2.99 3.01 6.09
N THR A 55 -2.97 1.73 5.77
CA THR A 55 -1.78 0.89 5.82
C THR A 55 -1.58 0.24 4.45
N ILE A 56 -0.38 0.38 3.88
CA ILE A 56 0.01 -0.27 2.63
C ILE A 56 1.04 -1.33 2.98
N VAL A 57 0.73 -2.58 2.66
CA VAL A 57 1.63 -3.70 2.98
C VAL A 57 2.72 -3.88 1.93
N PRO A 58 3.84 -4.55 2.28
CA PRO A 58 4.94 -4.75 1.34
C PRO A 58 4.52 -5.41 0.03
N GLY A 59 5.11 -4.97 -1.07
CA GLY A 59 4.92 -5.54 -2.39
C GLY A 59 3.70 -5.04 -3.16
N VAL A 60 2.91 -4.13 -2.57
CA VAL A 60 1.69 -3.61 -3.22
C VAL A 60 2.03 -2.57 -4.26
N THR A 61 1.35 -2.64 -5.40
CA THR A 61 1.32 -1.59 -6.42
C THR A 61 -0.06 -0.94 -6.44
N ILE A 62 -0.09 0.37 -6.25
CA ILE A 62 -1.29 1.19 -6.39
C ILE A 62 -1.19 1.91 -7.73
N GLY A 63 -2.20 1.74 -8.58
CA GLY A 63 -2.25 2.37 -9.89
C GLY A 63 -2.40 3.89 -9.81
N SER A 64 -2.66 4.49 -10.97
CA SER A 64 -2.83 5.94 -11.08
C SER A 64 -4.31 6.32 -11.00
N ASN A 65 -4.56 7.56 -10.58
CA ASN A 65 -5.93 8.08 -10.38
C ASN A 65 -6.72 7.19 -9.43
N VAL A 66 -6.17 6.98 -8.24
CA VAL A 66 -6.74 6.11 -7.20
C VAL A 66 -6.98 6.92 -5.94
N VAL A 67 -8.09 6.65 -5.28
CA VAL A 67 -8.37 7.14 -3.94
C VAL A 67 -8.44 5.95 -3.00
N ILE A 68 -7.63 5.97 -1.97
CA ILE A 68 -7.69 5.00 -0.88
C ILE A 68 -8.44 5.64 0.28
N ALA A 69 -9.56 5.05 0.65
CA ALA A 69 -10.37 5.57 1.75
C ALA A 69 -9.61 5.50 3.09
N ALA A 70 -9.87 6.45 3.97
CA ALA A 70 -9.22 6.50 5.28
C ALA A 70 -9.40 5.18 6.04
N GLY A 71 -8.37 4.77 6.75
CA GLY A 71 -8.39 3.57 7.58
C GLY A 71 -8.32 2.26 6.80
N ALA A 72 -8.05 2.30 5.50
CA ALA A 72 -7.94 1.09 4.69
C ALA A 72 -6.64 0.33 4.99
N VAL A 73 -6.69 -0.98 4.81
CA VAL A 73 -5.49 -1.84 4.82
C VAL A 73 -5.35 -2.46 3.44
N VAL A 74 -4.41 -1.94 2.65
CA VAL A 74 -4.21 -2.36 1.26
C VAL A 74 -3.27 -3.55 1.24
N THR A 75 -3.80 -4.73 0.95
CA THR A 75 -3.07 -6.01 0.97
C THR A 75 -2.82 -6.58 -0.41
N LYS A 76 -3.44 -6.02 -1.45
CA LYS A 76 -3.30 -6.44 -2.84
C LYS A 76 -3.18 -5.23 -3.74
N ASP A 77 -2.70 -5.44 -4.95
CA ASP A 77 -2.58 -4.37 -5.94
C ASP A 77 -3.94 -3.73 -6.21
N ILE A 78 -3.91 -2.43 -6.42
CA ILE A 78 -5.10 -1.63 -6.72
C ILE A 78 -4.97 -1.13 -8.16
N PRO A 79 -5.96 -1.40 -9.02
CA PRO A 79 -5.93 -0.96 -10.42
C PRO A 79 -6.10 0.55 -10.54
N ASP A 80 -5.87 1.07 -11.76
CA ASP A 80 -6.08 2.47 -12.07
C ASP A 80 -7.56 2.88 -11.96
N ASN A 81 -7.80 4.16 -11.72
CA ASN A 81 -9.11 4.79 -11.85
C ASN A 81 -10.18 4.20 -10.91
N VAL A 82 -9.82 3.96 -9.66
CA VAL A 82 -10.77 3.41 -8.68
C VAL A 82 -10.68 4.12 -7.33
N ILE A 83 -11.75 3.97 -6.57
CA ILE A 83 -11.76 4.19 -5.12
C ILE A 83 -11.74 2.82 -4.47
N ALA A 84 -10.82 2.62 -3.55
CA ALA A 84 -10.69 1.38 -2.79
C ALA A 84 -10.70 1.69 -1.30
N GLY A 85 -11.22 0.78 -0.50
CA GLY A 85 -11.26 0.97 0.94
C GLY A 85 -11.63 -0.29 1.69
N GLY A 86 -11.54 -0.22 3.01
CA GLY A 86 -11.87 -1.31 3.89
C GLY A 86 -10.65 -2.08 4.40
N VAL A 87 -10.91 -3.11 5.19
CA VAL A 87 -9.92 -4.00 5.78
C VAL A 87 -10.34 -5.45 5.53
N PRO A 88 -9.75 -6.15 4.57
CA PRO A 88 -8.79 -5.67 3.58
C PRO A 88 -9.45 -4.74 2.55
N ALA A 89 -8.66 -3.85 1.97
CA ALA A 89 -9.15 -2.90 0.98
C ALA A 89 -9.62 -3.61 -0.29
N LYS A 90 -10.76 -3.18 -0.79
CA LYS A 90 -11.35 -3.66 -2.03
C LYS A 90 -11.81 -2.47 -2.87
N VAL A 91 -11.91 -2.68 -4.17
CA VAL A 91 -12.47 -1.66 -5.06
C VAL A 91 -13.92 -1.40 -4.67
N ILE A 92 -14.23 -0.15 -4.36
CA ILE A 92 -15.59 0.29 -4.03
C ILE A 92 -16.29 0.79 -5.28
N LYS A 93 -15.55 1.52 -6.12
CA LYS A 93 -16.14 2.28 -7.21
C LYS A 93 -15.07 2.63 -8.24
N THR A 94 -15.46 2.68 -9.49
CA THR A 94 -14.61 3.22 -10.57
C THR A 94 -14.77 4.74 -10.62
N ILE A 95 -13.65 5.44 -10.80
CA ILE A 95 -13.66 6.89 -11.01
C ILE A 95 -13.86 7.14 -12.50
N GLU A 96 -14.92 7.85 -12.83
CA GLU A 96 -15.22 8.26 -14.19
C GLU A 96 -15.08 9.77 -14.30
N ASP A 97 -14.32 10.18 -15.29
CA ASP A 97 -14.12 11.62 -15.59
C ASP A 97 -14.96 12.07 -16.78
#